data_1a6644a0d91fc65e425fc0cda361b563
#
_entry.id   1a6644a0d91fc65e425fc0cda361b563
#
_cell.length_a   1.000
_cell.length_b   1.000
_cell.length_c   1.000
_cell.angle_alpha   90.00
_cell.angle_beta   90.00
_cell.angle_gamma   90.00
#
_symmetry.space_group_name_H-M   'P 1'
#
loop_
_entity.id
_entity.type
_entity.pdbx_description
1 polymer ?
#
loop_
_entity_poly.entity_id
_entity_poly.type
_entity_poly.pdbx_seq_one_letter_code
_entity_poly.pdbx_strand_id
1 'polypeptide(L)'
;MRSHYCGEVTEACLDQEVSLCGWVNRRRDHGGVIFVDLRDRTGLIQVVFDPDRAEIFQLAEHIRNEFVLHAVGKVRLRPEGTDNPDLSTGKIEVLATELTVLNQSETPPFQIDDE
;
A
#
# COMPACT_ATOMS: atom_id res chain seq x y z
N MET A 1 8.58 -6.35 -12.08
CA MET A 1 7.28 -5.94 -11.54
C MET A 1 7.44 -5.02 -10.33
N ARG A 2 8.05 -5.49 -9.26
CA ARG A 2 8.30 -4.66 -8.09
C ARG A 2 9.60 -3.90 -8.25
N SER A 3 9.58 -2.58 -8.00
CA SER A 3 10.80 -1.79 -8.07
C SER A 3 11.50 -1.69 -6.71
N HIS A 4 10.73 -1.81 -5.63
CA HIS A 4 11.25 -1.67 -4.26
C HIS A 4 10.52 -2.62 -3.33
N TYR A 5 11.16 -2.94 -2.21
CA TYR A 5 10.48 -3.60 -1.09
C TYR A 5 9.86 -2.52 -0.21
N CYS A 6 8.77 -2.86 0.47
CA CYS A 6 8.02 -1.87 1.27
C CYS A 6 8.90 -1.17 2.30
N GLY A 7 9.74 -1.92 3.00
CA GLY A 7 10.59 -1.34 4.03
C GLY A 7 11.81 -0.61 3.51
N GLU A 8 12.05 -0.67 2.20
CA GLU A 8 13.22 -0.04 1.59
C GLU A 8 12.92 1.34 1.01
N VAL A 9 11.65 1.70 0.90
CA VAL A 9 11.27 3.01 0.40
C VAL A 9 11.60 4.05 1.47
N THR A 10 12.34 5.07 1.11
CA THR A 10 12.80 6.10 2.04
C THR A 10 12.56 7.47 1.46
N GLU A 11 12.94 8.49 2.24
CA GLU A 11 12.85 9.87 1.77
C GLU A 11 13.71 10.12 0.53
N ALA A 12 14.71 9.28 0.29
CA ALA A 12 15.51 9.38 -0.93
C ALA A 12 14.68 9.06 -2.18
N CYS A 13 13.53 8.42 -2.01
CA CYS A 13 12.64 8.07 -3.12
C CYS A 13 11.58 9.14 -3.38
N LEU A 14 11.60 10.24 -2.65
CA LEU A 14 10.60 11.30 -2.82
C LEU A 14 10.47 11.70 -4.29
N ASP A 15 9.21 11.86 -4.72
CA ASP A 15 8.83 12.22 -6.07
C ASP A 15 9.13 11.15 -7.12
N GLN A 16 9.60 9.99 -6.71
CA GLN A 16 9.82 8.87 -7.62
C GLN A 16 8.60 7.98 -7.66
N GLU A 17 8.37 7.36 -8.80
CA GLU A 17 7.35 6.34 -8.92
C GLU A 17 7.94 5.00 -8.50
N VAL A 18 7.23 4.30 -7.61
CA VAL A 18 7.67 3.00 -7.13
C VAL A 18 6.57 1.97 -7.37
N SER A 19 6.99 0.72 -7.50
CA SER A 19 6.11 -0.41 -7.71
C SER A 19 6.34 -1.38 -6.55
N LEU A 20 5.28 -1.69 -5.81
CA LEU A 20 5.37 -2.46 -4.58
C LEU A 20 4.43 -3.65 -4.62
N CYS A 21 4.89 -4.76 -4.05
CA CYS A 21 4.06 -5.94 -3.85
C CYS A 21 4.06 -6.28 -2.38
N GLY A 22 2.90 -6.65 -1.85
CA GLY A 22 2.81 -7.03 -0.45
C GLY A 22 1.38 -7.38 -0.11
N TRP A 23 1.14 -7.60 1.18
CA TRP A 23 -0.21 -7.91 1.64
C TRP A 23 -0.72 -6.78 2.52
N VAL A 24 -2.04 -6.67 2.59
CA VAL A 24 -2.70 -5.64 3.39
C VAL A 24 -2.59 -6.03 4.86
N ASN A 25 -1.81 -5.27 5.61
CA ASN A 25 -1.68 -5.47 7.04
C ASN A 25 -2.86 -4.82 7.76
N ARG A 26 -3.27 -3.65 7.27
CA ARG A 26 -4.39 -2.91 7.85
C ARG A 26 -4.93 -1.93 6.82
N ARG A 27 -6.25 -1.82 6.76
CA ARG A 27 -6.92 -0.82 5.94
C ARG A 27 -7.66 0.15 6.86
N ARG A 28 -7.56 1.43 6.57
CA ARG A 28 -8.26 2.48 7.30
C ARG A 28 -8.94 3.41 6.31
N ASP A 29 -10.18 3.76 6.59
CA ASP A 29 -10.91 4.75 5.81
C ASP A 29 -11.04 5.98 6.68
N HIS A 30 -10.56 7.12 6.20
CA HIS A 30 -10.54 8.32 7.00
C HIS A 30 -10.70 9.55 6.11
N GLY A 31 -11.73 10.36 6.38
CA GLY A 31 -11.95 11.58 5.64
C GLY A 31 -12.20 11.37 4.15
N GLY A 32 -12.78 10.25 3.78
CA GLY A 32 -13.05 9.93 2.38
C GLY A 32 -11.87 9.42 1.60
N VAL A 33 -10.75 9.14 2.29
CA VAL A 33 -9.53 8.60 1.68
C VAL A 33 -9.27 7.23 2.28
N ILE A 34 -8.78 6.31 1.46
CA ILE A 34 -8.44 4.97 1.93
C ILE A 34 -6.94 4.87 2.13
N PHE A 35 -6.54 4.42 3.31
CA PHE A 35 -5.14 4.19 3.67
C PHE A 35 -4.92 2.71 3.87
N VAL A 36 -3.87 2.17 3.27
CA VAL A 36 -3.50 0.77 3.42
C VAL A 36 -2.06 0.67 3.90
N ASP A 37 -1.87 -0.05 5.00
CA ASP A 37 -0.52 -0.40 5.43
C ASP A 37 -0.16 -1.66 4.66
N LEU A 38 0.69 -1.50 3.65
CA LEU A 38 1.14 -2.61 2.81
C LEU A 38 2.42 -3.17 3.40
N ARG A 39 2.42 -4.47 3.63
CA ARG A 39 3.53 -5.14 4.29
C ARG A 39 4.18 -6.17 3.38
N ASP A 40 5.49 -6.25 3.43
CA ASP A 40 6.23 -7.38 2.90
C ASP A 40 7.26 -7.79 3.96
N ARG A 41 8.17 -8.67 3.60
CA ARG A 41 9.14 -9.19 4.58
C ARG A 41 10.12 -8.13 5.09
N THR A 42 10.22 -6.99 4.45
CA THR A 42 11.15 -5.93 4.85
C THR A 42 10.52 -4.88 5.73
N GLY A 43 9.20 -4.78 5.76
CA GLY A 43 8.50 -3.80 6.59
C GLY A 43 7.18 -3.36 6.02
N LEU A 44 6.71 -2.22 6.49
CA LEU A 44 5.41 -1.64 6.14
C LEU A 44 5.60 -0.30 5.45
N ILE A 45 4.67 0.03 4.56
CA ILE A 45 4.58 1.39 4.03
C ILE A 45 3.11 1.74 3.86
N GLN A 46 2.78 3.00 4.07
CA GLN A 46 1.42 3.50 3.88
C GLN A 46 1.18 3.81 2.41
N VAL A 47 0.13 3.24 1.86
CA VAL A 47 -0.31 3.51 0.49
C VAL A 47 -1.65 4.23 0.57
N VAL A 48 -1.78 5.32 -0.16
CA VAL A 48 -2.96 6.18 -0.12
C VAL A 48 -3.73 6.05 -1.42
N PHE A 49 -5.05 5.85 -1.30
CA PHE A 49 -5.94 5.80 -2.45
C PHE A 49 -6.85 7.01 -2.39
N ASP A 50 -6.66 7.93 -3.34
CA ASP A 50 -7.35 9.20 -3.39
C ASP A 50 -8.64 9.06 -4.20
N PRO A 51 -9.78 9.55 -3.71
CA PRO A 51 -11.04 9.47 -4.46
C PRO A 51 -11.03 10.20 -5.80
N ASP A 52 -10.09 11.14 -5.99
CA ASP A 52 -9.95 11.80 -7.28
C ASP A 52 -9.53 10.85 -8.39
N ARG A 53 -8.98 9.69 -8.03
CA ARG A 53 -8.64 8.62 -8.98
C ARG A 53 -9.70 7.54 -8.86
N ALA A 54 -10.86 7.80 -9.46
CA ALA A 54 -12.07 7.02 -9.23
C ALA A 54 -11.92 5.53 -9.49
N GLU A 55 -11.24 5.15 -10.56
CA GLU A 55 -11.10 3.73 -10.89
C GLU A 55 -10.31 2.97 -9.83
N ILE A 56 -9.22 3.57 -9.39
CA ILE A 56 -8.36 2.94 -8.38
C ILE A 56 -9.08 2.94 -7.04
N PHE A 57 -9.76 4.03 -6.74
CA PHE A 57 -10.49 4.16 -5.49
C PHE A 57 -11.59 3.09 -5.39
N GLN A 58 -12.29 2.80 -6.48
CA GLN A 58 -13.31 1.76 -6.49
C GLN A 58 -12.72 0.39 -6.21
N LEU A 59 -11.54 0.11 -6.77
CA LEU A 59 -10.84 -1.14 -6.48
C LEU A 59 -10.43 -1.19 -5.01
N ALA A 60 -9.95 -0.07 -4.49
CA ALA A 60 -9.50 0.01 -3.10
C ALA A 60 -10.64 -0.20 -2.11
N GLU A 61 -11.85 0.16 -2.48
CA GLU A 61 -13.02 -0.04 -1.61
C GLU A 61 -13.29 -1.51 -1.32
N HIS A 62 -12.80 -2.40 -2.19
CA HIS A 62 -13.00 -3.84 -2.02
C HIS A 62 -11.82 -4.53 -1.33
N ILE A 63 -10.76 -3.78 -1.03
CA ILE A 63 -9.59 -4.33 -0.35
C ILE A 63 -9.93 -4.74 1.07
N ARG A 64 -9.43 -5.90 1.47
CA ARG A 64 -9.55 -6.37 2.85
C ARG A 64 -8.19 -6.74 3.37
N ASN A 65 -8.09 -6.88 4.69
CA ASN A 65 -6.85 -7.35 5.30
C ASN A 65 -6.47 -8.70 4.69
N GLU A 66 -5.19 -8.94 4.57
CA GLU A 66 -4.60 -10.16 4.02
C GLU A 66 -4.63 -10.29 2.51
N PHE A 67 -5.32 -9.38 1.79
CA PHE A 67 -5.22 -9.38 0.33
C PHE A 67 -3.78 -9.11 -0.08
N VAL A 68 -3.34 -9.73 -1.17
CA VAL A 68 -2.02 -9.46 -1.74
C VAL A 68 -2.21 -8.50 -2.91
N LEU A 69 -1.46 -7.42 -2.89
CA LEU A 69 -1.60 -6.33 -3.84
C LEU A 69 -0.30 -6.02 -4.56
N HIS A 70 -0.44 -5.53 -5.79
CA HIS A 70 0.62 -4.83 -6.50
C HIS A 70 0.15 -3.39 -6.67
N ALA A 71 0.90 -2.45 -6.11
CA ALA A 71 0.53 -1.03 -6.17
C ALA A 71 1.67 -0.24 -6.78
N VAL A 72 1.33 0.68 -7.66
CA VAL A 72 2.28 1.61 -8.26
C VAL A 72 1.87 3.00 -7.82
N GLY A 73 2.81 3.81 -7.44
CA GLY A 73 2.50 5.16 -7.03
C GLY A 73 3.71 6.02 -6.82
N LYS A 74 3.46 7.27 -6.47
CA LYS A 74 4.51 8.26 -6.26
C LYS A 74 4.75 8.45 -4.79
N VAL A 75 6.02 8.44 -4.39
CA VAL A 75 6.43 8.64 -3.00
C VAL A 75 6.33 10.12 -2.66
N ARG A 76 5.71 10.42 -1.53
CA ARG A 76 5.61 11.79 -1.02
C ARG A 76 5.72 11.78 0.49
N LEU A 77 5.96 12.95 1.07
CA LEU A 77 5.97 13.08 2.52
C LEU A 77 4.54 12.98 3.04
N ARG A 78 4.38 12.35 4.21
CA ARG A 78 3.08 12.38 4.89
C ARG A 78 2.77 13.81 5.29
N PRO A 79 1.48 14.19 5.35
CA PRO A 79 1.12 15.51 5.85
C PRO A 79 1.71 15.74 7.24
N GLU A 80 2.00 17.00 7.54
CA GLU A 80 2.57 17.37 8.82
C GLU A 80 1.72 16.84 9.97
N GLY A 81 2.38 16.29 10.98
CA GLY A 81 1.69 15.74 12.14
C GLY A 81 1.18 14.31 11.97
N THR A 82 1.37 13.69 10.81
CA THR A 82 0.90 12.33 10.57
C THR A 82 2.02 11.31 10.42
N ASP A 83 3.27 11.73 10.59
CA ASP A 83 4.39 10.81 10.52
C ASP A 83 4.33 9.83 11.68
N ASN A 84 4.84 8.63 11.44
CA ASN A 84 4.84 7.56 12.44
C ASN A 84 6.29 7.17 12.77
N PRO A 85 6.82 7.62 13.90
CA PRO A 85 8.22 7.35 14.24
C PRO A 85 8.52 5.88 14.52
N ASP A 86 7.49 5.07 14.71
CA ASP A 86 7.69 3.63 14.95
C ASP A 86 8.00 2.86 13.67
N LEU A 87 7.87 3.49 12.52
CA LEU A 87 8.15 2.84 11.23
C LEU A 87 9.33 3.50 10.55
N SER A 88 10.17 2.69 9.89
CA SER A 88 11.27 3.21 9.10
C SER A 88 10.75 4.04 7.91
N THR A 89 9.54 3.74 7.45
CA THR A 89 8.89 4.46 6.35
C THR A 89 7.88 5.49 6.86
N GLY A 90 7.95 5.82 8.14
CA GLY A 90 6.89 6.58 8.80
C GLY A 90 6.75 8.04 8.39
N LYS A 91 7.73 8.59 7.65
CA LYS A 91 7.66 9.97 7.20
C LYS A 91 7.13 10.12 5.78
N ILE A 92 6.97 9.01 5.07
CA ILE A 92 6.56 9.02 3.67
C ILE A 92 5.33 8.17 3.47
N GLU A 93 4.72 8.33 2.32
CA GLU A 93 3.60 7.50 1.88
C GLU A 93 3.64 7.40 0.37
N VAL A 94 2.92 6.45 -0.19
CA VAL A 94 2.83 6.26 -1.64
C VAL A 94 1.42 6.63 -2.08
N LEU A 95 1.32 7.62 -2.97
CA LEU A 95 0.02 7.97 -3.57
C LEU A 95 -0.18 7.05 -4.76
N ALA A 96 -1.09 6.10 -4.64
CA ALA A 96 -1.29 5.07 -5.64
C ALA A 96 -1.82 5.63 -6.95
N THR A 97 -1.21 5.20 -8.04
CA THR A 97 -1.66 5.53 -9.40
C THR A 97 -2.15 4.28 -10.12
N GLU A 98 -1.78 3.09 -9.65
CA GLU A 98 -2.26 1.82 -10.20
C GLU A 98 -2.40 0.82 -9.06
N LEU A 99 -3.36 -0.07 -9.20
CA LEU A 99 -3.61 -1.10 -8.20
C LEU A 99 -4.05 -2.39 -8.88
N THR A 100 -3.42 -3.49 -8.49
CA THR A 100 -3.83 -4.82 -8.92
C THR A 100 -3.95 -5.71 -7.70
N VAL A 101 -5.07 -6.40 -7.57
CA VAL A 101 -5.25 -7.39 -6.51
C VAL A 101 -4.74 -8.72 -7.05
N LEU A 102 -3.67 -9.23 -6.43
CA LEU A 102 -3.03 -10.45 -6.89
C LEU A 102 -3.64 -11.70 -6.29
N ASN A 103 -4.18 -11.59 -5.08
CA ASN A 103 -4.75 -12.71 -4.38
C ASN A 103 -5.72 -12.21 -3.32
N GLN A 104 -6.87 -12.88 -3.25
CA GLN A 104 -7.85 -12.63 -2.20
C GLN A 104 -7.79 -13.80 -1.24
N SER A 105 -7.54 -13.54 0.02
CA SER A 105 -7.32 -14.61 0.97
C SER A 105 -8.58 -15.22 1.54
N GLU A 106 -9.69 -14.99 0.94
CA GLU A 106 -10.97 -15.46 1.47
C GLU A 106 -11.13 -16.97 1.46
N THR A 107 -10.29 -17.67 0.75
CA THR A 107 -10.39 -19.10 0.77
C THR A 107 -9.07 -19.63 1.12
N PRO A 108 -9.02 -20.25 1.87
CA PRO A 108 -7.70 -20.61 2.14
C PRO A 108 -7.19 -21.82 1.53
N PRO A 109 -7.56 -21.66 1.09
CA PRO A 109 -7.00 -22.25 0.71
C PRO A 109 -6.02 -22.55 0.90
N PHE A 110 -6.08 -22.79 1.07
CA PHE A 110 -5.43 -22.71 1.03
C PHE A 110 -4.73 -22.87 1.07
N GLN A 111 -4.77 -23.20 1.03
CA GLN A 111 -4.37 -23.09 0.63
C GLN A 111 -3.43 -22.72 0.33
N ILE A 112 -3.31 -23.14 0.26
CA ILE A 112 -2.74 -22.65 -0.39
C ILE A 112 -2.01 -22.40 -0.86
N ASP A 113 -2.02 -22.78 -1.06
CA ASP A 113 -1.61 -22.33 -1.85
C ASP A 113 -1.08 -21.83 -2.24
N ASP A 114 -1.07 -22.23 -2.20
CA ASP A 114 -0.84 -21.60 -2.82
C ASP A 114 -0.52 -21.14 -3.15
N GLU A 115 -0.51 -21.52 -3.15
CA GLU A 115 -0.53 -20.97 -3.74
C GLU A 115 -0.20 -20.68 -3.98
#